data_f20e91c0f03d8f6761ab0b94f597a6f2
#
_entry.id   f20e91c0f03d8f6761ab0b94f597a6f2
#
_cell.length_a   1.000
_cell.length_b   1.000
_cell.length_c   1.000
_cell.angle_alpha   90.00
_cell.angle_beta   90.00
_cell.angle_gamma   90.00
#
_symmetry.space_group_name_H-M   'P 1'
#
loop_
_entity.id
_entity.type
_entity.pdbx_description
1 polymer ?
#
loop_
_entity_poly.entity_id
_entity_poly.type
_entity_poly.pdbx_seq_one_letter_code
_entity_poly.pdbx_strand_id
1 'polypeptide(L)'
;FETNTIYYKDDSKTKAESPEDHFGSNNYLKLDYYQGKFAVGVQLEAYEPVLVGYPTELEKAKLTNYYVSWADKDFSVTAGTFYEQFGSGLLFRSWEDRMLGLNNAVMGARFTYNYKNIVRLKAIWGTPRFGMDFSDTQVRGVDVSFSLSEMLSWQNTSLSIEGGALNRYEKINIDLEEEGGKPYSNGFSGR
;
A
#
# COMPACT_ATOMS: atom_id res chain seq x y z
N PHE A 1 0.69 12.95 -15.13
CA PHE A 1 0.30 11.86 -16.03
C PHE A 1 1.54 11.05 -16.40
N GLU A 2 1.44 9.75 -16.36
CA GLU A 2 2.48 8.80 -16.75
C GLU A 2 1.84 7.76 -17.67
N THR A 3 2.55 7.39 -18.74
CA THR A 3 2.13 6.33 -19.66
C THR A 3 3.33 5.47 -20.01
N ASN A 4 3.12 4.16 -20.02
CA ASN A 4 4.07 3.18 -20.52
C ASN A 4 3.39 2.43 -21.66
N THR A 5 3.91 2.61 -22.87
CA THR A 5 3.29 2.12 -24.11
C THR A 5 4.30 1.31 -24.89
N ILE A 6 3.90 0.13 -25.34
CA ILE A 6 4.73 -0.78 -26.14
C ILE A 6 3.97 -1.16 -27.40
N TYR A 7 4.69 -1.14 -28.53
CA TYR A 7 4.24 -1.72 -29.78
C TYR A 7 4.99 -3.03 -30.04
N TYR A 8 4.26 -4.11 -30.21
CA TYR A 8 4.81 -5.45 -30.40
C TYR A 8 4.89 -5.80 -31.86
N LYS A 9 5.96 -6.54 -32.23
CA LYS A 9 6.17 -7.10 -33.56
C LYS A 9 6.64 -8.54 -33.42
N ASP A 10 6.26 -9.36 -34.42
CA ASP A 10 6.77 -10.71 -34.54
C ASP A 10 8.28 -10.72 -34.75
N ASP A 11 8.97 -11.61 -34.08
CA ASP A 11 10.41 -11.81 -34.27
C ASP A 11 10.67 -13.17 -34.92
N SER A 12 11.02 -13.13 -36.21
CA SER A 12 11.31 -14.33 -37.00
C SER A 12 12.55 -15.11 -36.52
N LYS A 13 13.47 -14.47 -35.76
CA LYS A 13 14.67 -15.13 -35.25
C LYS A 13 14.39 -15.94 -34.00
N THR A 14 13.62 -15.39 -33.09
CA THR A 14 13.23 -16.06 -31.84
C THR A 14 11.93 -16.86 -31.96
N LYS A 15 11.21 -16.71 -33.09
CA LYS A 15 9.86 -17.25 -33.33
C LYS A 15 8.84 -16.76 -32.28
N ALA A 16 9.09 -15.58 -31.70
CA ALA A 16 8.14 -14.94 -30.81
C ALA A 16 7.04 -14.26 -31.63
N GLU A 17 5.79 -14.57 -31.32
CA GLU A 17 4.61 -13.95 -31.90
C GLU A 17 4.17 -12.78 -31.04
N SER A 18 3.73 -11.69 -31.68
CA SER A 18 3.14 -10.54 -30.99
C SER A 18 1.74 -10.88 -30.48
N PRO A 19 1.25 -10.21 -29.43
CA PRO A 19 -0.17 -10.28 -29.04
C PRO A 19 -1.08 -9.83 -30.20
N GLU A 20 -2.35 -10.25 -30.16
CA GLU A 20 -3.33 -9.88 -31.21
C GLU A 20 -3.46 -8.37 -31.39
N ASP A 21 -3.41 -7.59 -30.33
CA ASP A 21 -3.53 -6.12 -30.37
C ASP A 21 -2.26 -5.40 -30.86
N HIS A 22 -1.13 -6.09 -30.98
CA HIS A 22 0.17 -5.51 -31.33
C HIS A 22 0.58 -4.27 -30.50
N PHE A 23 -0.17 -3.92 -29.47
CA PHE A 23 -0.03 -2.69 -28.69
C PHE A 23 -0.46 -2.95 -27.24
N GLY A 24 0.23 -2.34 -26.31
CA GLY A 24 -0.18 -2.35 -24.92
C GLY A 24 0.15 -1.02 -24.25
N SER A 25 -0.66 -0.61 -23.26
CA SER A 25 -0.39 0.62 -22.52
C SER A 25 -0.89 0.56 -21.08
N ASN A 26 -0.01 0.98 -20.16
CA ASN A 26 -0.35 1.20 -18.76
C ASN A 26 -0.28 2.70 -18.48
N ASN A 27 -1.41 3.27 -18.05
CA ASN A 27 -1.58 4.72 -17.90
C ASN A 27 -1.96 5.07 -16.47
N TYR A 28 -1.41 6.17 -15.98
CA TYR A 28 -1.64 6.67 -14.63
C TYR A 28 -1.89 8.18 -14.66
N LEU A 29 -3.02 8.62 -14.15
CA LEU A 29 -3.31 10.03 -13.89
C LEU A 29 -3.46 10.24 -12.40
N LYS A 30 -2.50 10.96 -11.82
CA LYS A 30 -2.53 11.33 -10.40
C LYS A 30 -2.71 12.84 -10.27
N LEU A 31 -3.67 13.23 -9.43
CA LEU A 31 -3.93 14.62 -9.09
C LEU A 31 -3.91 14.75 -7.57
N ASP A 32 -3.08 15.64 -7.06
CA ASP A 32 -3.00 15.98 -5.64
C ASP A 32 -3.23 17.48 -5.47
N TYR A 33 -4.06 17.83 -4.50
CA TYR A 33 -4.33 19.21 -4.09
C TYR A 33 -3.97 19.41 -2.62
N TYR A 34 -3.23 20.47 -2.33
CA TYR A 34 -2.76 20.82 -0.99
C TYR A 34 -3.23 22.21 -0.60
N GLN A 35 -3.83 22.33 0.58
CA GLN A 35 -4.21 23.61 1.15
C GLN A 35 -3.98 23.62 2.66
N GLY A 36 -2.95 24.36 3.10
CA GLY A 36 -2.58 24.44 4.51
C GLY A 36 -2.25 23.07 5.09
N LYS A 37 -3.06 22.59 6.02
CA LYS A 37 -2.91 21.27 6.66
C LYS A 37 -3.66 20.15 5.94
N PHE A 38 -4.42 20.46 4.90
CA PHE A 38 -5.21 19.49 4.15
C PHE A 38 -4.53 19.09 2.86
N ALA A 39 -4.65 17.82 2.53
CA ALA A 39 -4.31 17.26 1.21
C ALA A 39 -5.44 16.35 0.75
N VAL A 40 -5.74 16.42 -0.54
CA VAL A 40 -6.69 15.52 -1.22
C VAL A 40 -6.02 15.00 -2.47
N GLY A 41 -6.13 13.71 -2.75
CA GLY A 41 -5.57 13.11 -3.95
C GLY A 41 -6.48 12.09 -4.57
N VAL A 42 -6.36 11.95 -5.89
CA VAL A 42 -7.02 10.91 -6.69
C VAL A 42 -6.03 10.33 -7.69
N GLN A 43 -6.17 9.04 -8.00
CA GLN A 43 -5.39 8.35 -9.02
C GLN A 43 -6.32 7.48 -9.87
N LEU A 44 -6.27 7.73 -11.17
CA LEU A 44 -6.88 6.89 -12.20
C LEU A 44 -5.80 6.00 -12.81
N GLU A 45 -6.11 4.75 -12.99
CA GLU A 45 -5.27 3.78 -13.69
C GLU A 45 -6.05 3.19 -14.86
N ALA A 46 -5.37 3.02 -16.01
CA ALA A 46 -5.94 2.38 -17.19
C ALA A 46 -4.88 1.49 -17.84
N TYR A 47 -5.19 0.22 -17.92
CA TYR A 47 -4.36 -0.82 -18.53
C TYR A 47 -5.14 -1.39 -19.72
N GLU A 48 -5.13 -0.68 -20.85
CA GLU A 48 -5.97 -1.04 -22.02
C GLU A 48 -5.24 -0.78 -23.34
N PRO A 49 -4.85 -1.84 -24.06
CA PRO A 49 -4.65 -3.21 -23.61
C PRO A 49 -3.51 -3.30 -22.60
N VAL A 50 -3.59 -4.27 -21.67
CA VAL A 50 -2.53 -4.46 -20.67
C VAL A 50 -1.20 -4.86 -21.34
N LEU A 51 -0.08 -4.39 -20.80
CA LEU A 51 1.25 -4.77 -21.29
C LEU A 51 1.53 -6.25 -21.05
N VAL A 52 2.18 -6.91 -21.99
CA VAL A 52 2.64 -8.30 -21.85
C VAL A 52 3.51 -8.44 -20.60
N GLY A 53 3.20 -9.47 -19.80
CA GLY A 53 3.87 -9.76 -18.53
C GLY A 53 3.14 -9.19 -17.31
N TYR A 54 2.11 -8.38 -17.50
CA TYR A 54 1.23 -7.93 -16.42
C TYR A 54 0.03 -8.87 -16.25
N PRO A 55 -0.55 -8.98 -15.04
CA PRO A 55 -1.78 -9.73 -14.84
C PRO A 55 -2.93 -9.19 -15.68
N THR A 56 -3.63 -10.07 -16.40
CA THR A 56 -4.76 -9.70 -17.28
C THR A 56 -5.95 -9.15 -16.50
N GLU A 57 -6.07 -9.46 -15.21
CA GLU A 57 -7.08 -8.92 -14.30
C GLU A 57 -6.98 -7.40 -14.13
N LEU A 58 -5.83 -6.82 -14.49
CA LEU A 58 -5.62 -5.36 -14.51
C LEU A 58 -6.23 -4.68 -15.73
N GLU A 59 -6.61 -5.41 -16.79
CA GLU A 59 -7.09 -4.86 -18.06
C GLU A 59 -8.44 -4.15 -17.91
N LYS A 60 -8.39 -2.94 -17.40
CA LYS A 60 -9.53 -2.01 -17.23
C LYS A 60 -9.05 -0.62 -16.82
N ALA A 61 -9.95 0.35 -16.94
CA ALA A 61 -9.76 1.70 -16.43
C ALA A 61 -10.56 1.90 -15.13
N LYS A 62 -9.93 2.41 -14.08
CA LYS A 62 -10.57 2.60 -12.78
C LYS A 62 -9.96 3.74 -11.96
N LEU A 63 -10.79 4.40 -11.15
CA LEU A 63 -10.33 5.23 -10.03
C LEU A 63 -9.86 4.29 -8.91
N THR A 64 -8.54 4.19 -8.73
CA THR A 64 -7.93 3.19 -7.85
C THR A 64 -7.56 3.74 -6.50
N ASN A 65 -7.04 4.97 -6.46
CA ASN A 65 -6.65 5.60 -5.21
C ASN A 65 -7.36 6.94 -5.06
N TYR A 66 -7.87 7.21 -3.86
CA TYR A 66 -8.40 8.50 -3.46
C TYR A 66 -8.26 8.66 -1.95
N TYR A 67 -7.87 9.84 -1.51
CA TYR A 67 -7.67 10.11 -0.10
C TYR A 67 -7.93 11.56 0.25
N VAL A 68 -8.23 11.77 1.52
CA VAL A 68 -8.14 13.05 2.20
C VAL A 68 -7.24 12.89 3.42
N SER A 69 -6.34 13.82 3.62
CA SER A 69 -5.49 13.84 4.80
C SER A 69 -5.45 15.22 5.44
N TRP A 70 -5.28 15.19 6.74
CA TRP A 70 -5.00 16.36 7.54
C TRP A 70 -3.74 16.12 8.37
N ALA A 71 -2.79 17.07 8.31
CA ALA A 71 -1.53 16.96 9.02
C ALA A 71 -1.22 18.23 9.79
N ASP A 72 -0.85 18.07 11.04
CA ASP A 72 -0.29 19.10 11.89
C ASP A 72 1.17 18.79 12.22
N LYS A 73 1.78 19.60 13.07
CA LYS A 73 3.18 19.49 13.48
C LYS A 73 3.53 18.09 14.01
N ASP A 74 2.68 17.54 14.86
CA ASP A 74 2.99 16.33 15.62
C ASP A 74 2.15 15.12 15.17
N PHE A 75 1.08 15.29 14.40
CA PHE A 75 0.24 14.17 13.98
C PHE A 75 -0.40 14.38 12.60
N SER A 76 -0.78 13.26 12.00
CA SER A 76 -1.57 13.26 10.78
C SER A 76 -2.65 12.18 10.80
N VAL A 77 -3.75 12.47 10.10
CA VAL A 77 -4.84 11.54 9.85
C VAL A 77 -5.06 11.46 8.36
N THR A 78 -5.22 10.25 7.83
CA THR A 78 -5.59 10.02 6.43
C THR A 78 -6.81 9.12 6.39
N ALA A 79 -7.81 9.49 5.60
CA ALA A 79 -8.95 8.65 5.26
C ALA A 79 -8.95 8.41 3.75
N GLY A 80 -9.21 7.19 3.32
CA GLY A 80 -9.10 6.74 1.93
C GLY A 80 -7.92 5.82 1.73
N THR A 81 -7.28 5.87 0.55
CA THR A 81 -6.13 5.02 0.23
C THR A 81 -4.84 5.59 0.80
N PHE A 82 -4.03 4.71 1.37
CA PHE A 82 -2.70 5.05 1.89
C PHE A 82 -1.74 3.87 1.76
N TYR A 83 -0.44 4.21 1.85
CA TYR A 83 0.64 3.24 2.02
C TYR A 83 1.24 3.44 3.40
N GLU A 84 1.63 2.35 4.05
CA GLU A 84 2.29 2.39 5.35
C GLU A 84 3.21 1.19 5.54
N GLN A 85 4.22 1.38 6.37
CA GLN A 85 5.16 0.35 6.76
C GLN A 85 5.40 0.41 8.27
N PHE A 86 5.33 -0.74 8.95
CA PHE A 86 5.68 -0.89 10.35
C PHE A 86 7.13 -1.33 10.47
N GLY A 87 7.90 -0.49 11.15
CA GLY A 87 9.31 -0.74 11.35
C GLY A 87 10.07 -1.10 10.06
N SER A 88 10.73 -2.26 10.04
CA SER A 88 11.46 -2.79 8.87
C SER A 88 10.56 -3.33 7.75
N GLY A 89 9.25 -3.40 7.96
CA GLY A 89 8.30 -3.94 7.00
C GLY A 89 8.04 -5.44 7.13
N LEU A 90 8.64 -6.12 8.09
CA LEU A 90 8.42 -7.55 8.30
C LEU A 90 7.02 -7.86 8.80
N LEU A 91 6.45 -7.01 9.65
CA LEU A 91 5.10 -7.19 10.17
C LEU A 91 4.04 -6.69 9.20
N PHE A 92 4.26 -5.49 8.65
CA PHE A 92 3.35 -4.86 7.70
C PHE A 92 4.09 -3.94 6.77
N ARG A 93 3.81 -4.05 5.47
CA ARG A 93 4.27 -3.14 4.44
C ARG A 93 3.26 -3.09 3.30
N SER A 94 2.85 -1.89 2.91
CA SER A 94 2.09 -1.64 1.68
C SER A 94 2.83 -0.65 0.80
N TRP A 95 2.89 -0.95 -0.52
CA TRP A 95 3.61 -0.12 -1.49
C TRP A 95 3.02 -0.29 -2.90
N GLU A 96 3.46 0.55 -3.80
CA GLU A 96 3.20 0.44 -5.24
C GLU A 96 4.51 0.14 -5.98
N ASP A 97 4.48 -0.82 -6.89
CA ASP A 97 5.53 -1.06 -7.87
C ASP A 97 4.88 -1.20 -9.26
N ARG A 98 4.95 -0.12 -10.02
CA ARG A 98 4.32 -0.04 -11.34
C ARG A 98 4.98 -0.93 -12.37
N MET A 99 6.26 -1.23 -12.22
CA MET A 99 6.97 -2.13 -13.14
C MET A 99 6.55 -3.59 -12.97
N LEU A 100 6.14 -3.96 -11.77
CA LEU A 100 5.64 -5.29 -11.45
C LEU A 100 4.12 -5.41 -11.52
N GLY A 101 3.40 -4.30 -11.76
CA GLY A 101 1.94 -4.28 -11.68
C GLY A 101 1.41 -4.51 -10.27
N LEU A 102 2.22 -4.25 -9.24
CA LEU A 102 1.88 -4.45 -7.84
C LEU A 102 1.40 -3.16 -7.21
N ASN A 103 0.23 -3.21 -6.59
CA ASN A 103 -0.26 -2.15 -5.74
C ASN A 103 -1.11 -2.76 -4.61
N ASN A 104 -0.60 -2.70 -3.39
CA ASN A 104 -1.27 -3.18 -2.19
C ASN A 104 -1.60 -2.04 -1.22
N ALA A 105 -1.99 -0.88 -1.76
CA ALA A 105 -2.53 0.23 -0.98
C ALA A 105 -3.65 -0.25 -0.04
N VAL A 106 -3.80 0.42 1.10
CA VAL A 106 -4.89 0.13 2.03
C VAL A 106 -5.95 1.22 1.92
N MET A 107 -7.22 0.81 1.76
CA MET A 107 -8.38 1.69 1.84
C MET A 107 -8.91 1.68 3.27
N GLY A 108 -8.89 2.83 3.93
CA GLY A 108 -9.36 2.92 5.30
C GLY A 108 -8.92 4.19 6.01
N ALA A 109 -8.38 4.04 7.21
CA ALA A 109 -7.88 5.14 8.02
C ALA A 109 -6.47 4.86 8.52
N ARG A 110 -5.64 5.90 8.49
CA ARG A 110 -4.29 5.92 9.03
C ARG A 110 -4.14 7.11 9.99
N PHE A 111 -3.53 6.85 11.12
CA PHE A 111 -3.13 7.86 12.09
C PHE A 111 -1.63 7.75 12.35
N THR A 112 -0.93 8.88 12.39
CA THR A 112 0.47 8.95 12.80
C THR A 112 0.65 10.04 13.84
N TYR A 113 1.50 9.79 14.83
CA TYR A 113 1.85 10.75 15.86
C TYR A 113 3.37 10.73 16.11
N ASN A 114 3.97 11.92 16.23
CA ASN A 114 5.41 12.06 16.48
C ASN A 114 5.62 13.11 17.57
N TYR A 115 5.91 12.66 18.77
CA TYR A 115 6.24 13.56 19.86
C TYR A 115 7.76 13.76 19.96
N LYS A 116 8.25 14.91 19.51
CA LYS A 116 9.66 15.35 19.61
C LYS A 116 10.68 14.32 19.10
N ASN A 117 10.31 13.45 18.20
CA ASN A 117 11.07 12.26 17.76
C ASN A 117 11.38 11.24 18.88
N ILE A 118 10.90 11.47 20.10
CA ILE A 118 11.04 10.53 21.23
C ILE A 118 10.07 9.37 21.07
N VAL A 119 8.79 9.69 20.79
CA VAL A 119 7.75 8.68 20.59
C VAL A 119 7.16 8.86 19.19
N ARG A 120 7.15 7.79 18.42
CA ARG A 120 6.41 7.70 17.15
C ARG A 120 5.39 6.59 17.27
N LEU A 121 4.15 6.92 16.91
CA LEU A 121 3.02 6.00 16.88
C LEU A 121 2.43 6.01 15.47
N LYS A 122 2.13 4.83 14.96
CA LYS A 122 1.32 4.63 13.77
C LYS A 122 0.17 3.70 14.09
N ALA A 123 -1.00 4.00 13.58
CA ALA A 123 -2.17 3.13 13.66
C ALA A 123 -2.86 3.07 12.31
N ILE A 124 -3.29 1.90 11.92
CA ILE A 124 -3.99 1.65 10.65
C ILE A 124 -5.23 0.79 10.87
N TRP A 125 -6.22 1.04 10.03
CA TRP A 125 -7.40 0.19 9.86
C TRP A 125 -7.89 0.31 8.42
N GLY A 126 -8.13 -0.82 7.74
CA GLY A 126 -8.66 -0.79 6.38
C GLY A 126 -8.58 -2.13 5.67
N THR A 127 -8.82 -2.10 4.37
CA THR A 127 -8.80 -3.25 3.47
C THR A 127 -7.69 -3.10 2.44
N PRO A 128 -6.79 -4.09 2.27
CA PRO A 128 -5.74 -4.05 1.25
C PRO A 128 -6.33 -4.13 -0.16
N ARG A 129 -5.71 -3.43 -1.08
CA ARG A 129 -5.96 -3.56 -2.51
C ARG A 129 -5.35 -4.84 -3.05
N PHE A 130 -6.07 -5.50 -3.95
CA PHE A 130 -5.60 -6.60 -4.78
C PHE A 130 -6.03 -6.36 -6.23
N GLY A 131 -5.06 -6.31 -7.15
CA GLY A 131 -5.33 -5.92 -8.53
C GLY A 131 -5.91 -4.50 -8.62
N MET A 132 -7.07 -4.36 -9.24
CA MET A 132 -7.78 -3.09 -9.38
C MET A 132 -8.88 -2.88 -8.32
N ASP A 133 -9.08 -3.81 -7.40
CA ASP A 133 -10.15 -3.81 -6.41
C ASP A 133 -9.61 -3.92 -4.98
N PHE A 134 -10.43 -3.60 -4.00
CA PHE A 134 -10.12 -3.83 -2.59
C PHE A 134 -10.65 -5.19 -2.15
N SER A 135 -9.84 -5.91 -1.37
CA SER A 135 -10.19 -7.25 -0.88
C SER A 135 -11.24 -7.18 0.25
N ASP A 136 -11.87 -8.32 0.56
CA ASP A 136 -12.73 -8.47 1.74
C ASP A 136 -11.93 -8.62 3.05
N THR A 137 -10.60 -8.71 2.94
CA THR A 137 -9.69 -8.81 4.08
C THR A 137 -9.62 -7.47 4.81
N GLN A 138 -9.76 -7.49 6.13
CA GLN A 138 -9.50 -6.32 6.97
C GLN A 138 -8.15 -6.44 7.68
N VAL A 139 -7.39 -5.36 7.68
CA VAL A 139 -6.16 -5.23 8.45
C VAL A 139 -6.30 -4.08 9.45
N ARG A 140 -5.79 -4.30 10.66
CA ARG A 140 -5.69 -3.28 11.69
C ARG A 140 -4.43 -3.50 12.48
N GLY A 141 -3.73 -2.42 12.80
CA GLY A 141 -2.47 -2.56 13.50
C GLY A 141 -1.97 -1.26 14.09
N VAL A 142 -1.01 -1.43 14.97
CA VAL A 142 -0.29 -0.34 15.61
C VAL A 142 1.21 -0.62 15.58
N ASP A 143 2.00 0.43 15.43
CA ASP A 143 3.47 0.41 15.49
C ASP A 143 3.92 1.57 16.37
N VAL A 144 4.79 1.29 17.34
CA VAL A 144 5.31 2.26 18.29
C VAL A 144 6.83 2.20 18.29
N SER A 145 7.46 3.35 18.20
CA SER A 145 8.90 3.51 18.33
C SER A 145 9.19 4.50 19.46
N PHE A 146 10.10 4.13 20.34
CA PHE A 146 10.58 4.96 21.44
C PHE A 146 12.08 5.15 21.32
N SER A 147 12.54 6.40 21.18
CA SER A 147 13.95 6.76 21.07
C SER A 147 14.50 7.20 22.43
N LEU A 148 15.31 6.35 23.05
CA LEU A 148 16.00 6.65 24.29
C LEU A 148 17.09 7.71 24.08
N SER A 149 17.76 7.68 22.94
CA SER A 149 18.80 8.67 22.59
C SER A 149 18.23 10.09 22.47
N GLU A 150 17.06 10.26 21.86
CA GLU A 150 16.40 11.56 21.77
C GLU A 150 15.93 12.05 23.16
N MET A 151 15.35 11.14 23.96
CA MET A 151 14.90 11.46 25.30
C MET A 151 16.04 11.91 26.21
N LEU A 152 17.22 11.27 26.11
CA LEU A 152 18.39 11.54 26.95
C LEU A 152 19.36 12.54 26.29
N SER A 153 19.02 13.06 25.10
CA SER A 153 19.86 13.99 24.31
C SER A 153 21.26 13.46 24.03
N TRP A 154 21.39 12.18 23.75
CA TRP A 154 22.67 11.56 23.39
C TRP A 154 23.10 11.98 21.99
N GLN A 155 24.34 12.46 21.85
CA GLN A 155 24.83 12.96 20.56
C GLN A 155 25.58 11.90 19.73
N ASN A 156 26.18 10.92 20.37
CA ASN A 156 27.06 9.95 19.72
C ASN A 156 26.51 8.52 19.66
N THR A 157 25.32 8.28 20.22
CA THR A 157 24.73 6.95 20.29
C THR A 157 23.25 7.03 19.93
N SER A 158 22.79 6.14 19.06
CA SER A 158 21.38 5.99 18.74
C SER A 158 20.85 4.70 19.34
N LEU A 159 19.85 4.81 20.21
CA LEU A 159 19.15 3.68 20.79
C LEU A 159 17.64 3.91 20.72
N SER A 160 16.95 3.00 20.09
CA SER A 160 15.48 2.97 20.03
C SER A 160 14.94 1.59 20.35
N ILE A 161 13.73 1.56 20.88
CA ILE A 161 12.96 0.34 21.10
C ILE A 161 11.69 0.49 20.25
N GLU A 162 11.38 -0.54 19.49
CA GLU A 162 10.23 -0.53 18.60
C GLU A 162 9.40 -1.79 18.80
N GLY A 163 8.10 -1.65 18.67
CA GLY A 163 7.18 -2.78 18.75
C GLY A 163 5.93 -2.52 17.93
N GLY A 164 5.38 -3.58 17.37
CA GLY A 164 4.18 -3.50 16.56
C GLY A 164 3.28 -4.72 16.78
N ALA A 165 1.99 -4.51 16.56
CA ALA A 165 0.98 -5.55 16.52
C ALA A 165 0.07 -5.36 15.31
N LEU A 166 -0.25 -6.46 14.63
CA LEU A 166 -1.14 -6.51 13.48
C LEU A 166 -2.17 -7.62 13.66
N ASN A 167 -3.42 -7.30 13.37
CA ASN A 167 -4.47 -8.28 13.20
C ASN A 167 -4.98 -8.23 11.76
N ARG A 168 -5.07 -9.39 11.14
CA ARG A 168 -5.71 -9.61 9.83
C ARG A 168 -6.95 -10.47 10.06
N TYR A 169 -8.08 -9.97 9.60
CA TYR A 169 -9.34 -10.70 9.53
C TYR A 169 -9.67 -10.98 8.07
N GLU A 170 -9.93 -12.23 7.75
CA GLU A 170 -10.31 -12.69 6.43
C GLU A 170 -11.62 -13.45 6.53
N LYS A 171 -12.59 -13.11 5.68
CA LYS A 171 -13.85 -13.82 5.63
C LYS A 171 -13.57 -15.20 5.04
N ILE A 172 -13.72 -16.24 5.86
CA ILE A 172 -13.53 -17.64 5.45
C ILE A 172 -14.83 -18.14 4.83
N ASN A 173 -14.73 -18.93 3.76
CA ASN A 173 -15.85 -19.71 3.24
C ASN A 173 -16.19 -20.83 4.25
N ILE A 174 -17.47 -21.20 4.30
CA ILE A 174 -18.04 -22.17 5.24
C ILE A 174 -17.25 -23.50 5.28
N ASP A 175 -16.75 -23.95 4.13
CA ASP A 175 -15.99 -25.19 3.99
C ASP A 175 -14.66 -25.20 4.77
N LEU A 176 -14.02 -24.04 4.96
CA LEU A 176 -12.79 -23.91 5.73
C LEU A 176 -13.05 -23.83 7.25
N GLU A 177 -14.23 -23.39 7.68
CA GLU A 177 -14.62 -23.43 9.10
C GLU A 177 -14.82 -24.87 9.58
N GLU A 178 -15.34 -25.77 8.75
CA GLU A 178 -15.48 -27.20 9.07
C GLU A 178 -14.11 -27.88 9.22
N GLU A 179 -13.08 -27.43 8.52
CA GLU A 179 -11.69 -27.91 8.65
C GLU A 179 -10.90 -27.26 9.81
N GLY A 180 -11.55 -26.41 10.64
CA GLY A 180 -10.93 -25.72 11.78
C GLY A 180 -10.13 -24.48 11.41
N GLY A 181 -10.34 -23.92 10.22
CA GLY A 181 -9.78 -22.65 9.79
C GLY A 181 -10.23 -21.50 10.70
N LYS A 182 -9.34 -20.52 10.93
CA LYS A 182 -9.65 -19.33 11.71
C LYS A 182 -9.72 -18.10 10.83
N PRO A 183 -10.75 -17.24 10.96
CA PRO A 183 -10.93 -16.05 10.12
C PRO A 183 -9.95 -14.92 10.43
N TYR A 184 -9.04 -15.10 11.38
CA TYR A 184 -8.09 -14.06 11.78
C TYR A 184 -6.69 -14.61 12.03
N SER A 185 -5.71 -13.77 11.78
CA SER A 185 -4.32 -13.98 12.19
C SER A 185 -3.79 -12.74 12.92
N ASN A 186 -2.90 -12.98 13.88
CA ASN A 186 -2.23 -11.93 14.64
C ASN A 186 -0.73 -12.03 14.45
N GLY A 187 -0.08 -10.89 14.26
CA GLY A 187 1.36 -10.77 14.18
C GLY A 187 1.87 -9.76 15.21
N PHE A 188 3.05 -10.02 15.76
CA PHE A 188 3.74 -9.12 16.68
C PHE A 188 5.20 -8.98 16.26
N SER A 189 5.77 -7.82 16.48
CA SER A 189 7.20 -7.57 16.27
C SER A 189 7.77 -6.74 17.41
N GLY A 190 9.06 -6.94 17.69
CA GLY A 190 9.85 -6.12 18.61
C GLY A 190 11.28 -6.00 18.09
N ARG A 191 11.92 -4.84 18.31
CA ARG A 191 13.33 -4.52 17.95
C ARG A 191 13.98 -3.65 18.98
#